data_473009e6d70e36308e583991d72b2df2
#
_entry.id   473009e6d70e36308e583991d72b2df2
#
_cell.length_a   1.000
_cell.length_b   1.000
_cell.length_c   1.000
_cell.angle_alpha   90.00
_cell.angle_beta   90.00
_cell.angle_gamma   90.00
#
_symmetry.space_group_name_H-M   'P 1'
#
loop_
_entity.id
_entity.type
_entity.pdbx_description
1 polymer ?
#
loop_
_entity_poly.entity_id
_entity_poly.type
_entity_poly.pdbx_seq_one_letter_code
_entity_poly.pdbx_strand_id
1 'polypeptide(L)'
;IAYPMEGENNGNGSASPGIALPGKTPWRTITVGRTLGPIVETTAPWNVVEPLYTTSRPANPGKGTWSWLLWQDNSINAEDQRKFVDLAHAMGYQNVLIDNWWDKNIGRDGMKELIGYARSKGVNVILWYSSSGYWNDIEQSPVNHMDRPIVRKKEMAWLRDMGVKAIKVDFFGGDKQETMRLYEDILSDAADYGLDVIFHGCTLPRGWERMYPNYVGSEAVLASENLVFEQKFCDMEAFHATLHPFIRNAAGIMEYGGTVLNHRLNRGNDGGTERRTG
;
A
#
# COMPACT_ATOMS: atom_id res chain seq x y z
N ILE A 1 -4.14 6.28 18.90
CA ILE A 1 -3.16 7.30 18.51
C ILE A 1 -1.80 6.72 18.81
N ALA A 2 -1.01 6.47 17.78
CA ALA A 2 0.39 6.13 17.97
C ALA A 2 1.16 7.42 18.32
N TYR A 3 2.04 7.30 19.28
CA TYR A 3 3.00 8.35 19.60
C TYR A 3 4.37 7.93 19.06
N PRO A 4 5.10 8.82 18.39
CA PRO A 4 6.43 8.49 17.93
C PRO A 4 7.35 8.17 19.11
N MET A 5 8.14 7.11 18.96
CA MET A 5 9.09 6.65 19.97
C MET A 5 10.53 6.82 19.48
N GLU A 6 11.47 7.04 20.39
CA GLU A 6 12.88 7.26 20.04
C GLU A 6 13.47 6.12 19.19
N GLY A 7 13.12 4.86 19.49
CA GLY A 7 13.63 3.69 18.76
C GLY A 7 13.02 3.44 17.40
N GLU A 8 11.91 4.11 17.03
CA GLU A 8 11.32 3.95 15.71
C GLU A 8 12.29 4.36 14.61
N ASN A 9 12.17 3.70 13.46
CA ASN A 9 13.00 3.99 12.28
C ASN A 9 14.51 3.87 12.59
N ASN A 10 14.89 2.86 13.40
CA ASN A 10 16.23 2.62 13.92
C ASN A 10 16.87 3.89 14.55
N GLY A 11 16.06 4.66 15.26
CA GLY A 11 16.49 5.88 15.91
C GLY A 11 16.64 7.09 14.97
N ASN A 12 16.37 6.94 13.67
CA ASN A 12 16.44 8.06 12.74
C ASN A 12 15.28 9.03 12.96
N GLY A 13 15.59 10.32 12.99
CA GLY A 13 14.62 11.38 13.26
C GLY A 13 14.31 11.56 14.75
N SER A 14 13.51 12.57 15.07
CA SER A 14 13.15 12.93 16.44
C SER A 14 11.72 12.49 16.77
N ALA A 15 11.55 11.92 17.96
CA ALA A 15 10.23 11.64 18.55
C ALA A 15 9.50 12.92 18.99
N SER A 16 10.23 14.03 19.14
CA SER A 16 9.67 15.33 19.48
C SER A 16 9.34 16.13 18.22
N PRO A 17 8.07 16.22 17.80
CA PRO A 17 7.71 16.97 16.61
C PRO A 17 7.98 18.47 16.80
N GLY A 18 8.56 19.09 15.79
CA GLY A 18 8.83 20.52 15.76
C GLY A 18 7.90 21.26 14.80
N ILE A 19 7.54 22.49 15.18
CA ILE A 19 6.82 23.42 14.29
C ILE A 19 7.50 24.77 14.31
N ALA A 20 7.73 25.36 13.14
CA ALA A 20 8.20 26.73 13.03
C ALA A 20 7.08 27.73 13.40
N LEU A 21 7.44 28.79 14.12
CA LEU A 21 6.49 29.83 14.49
C LEU A 21 6.70 31.09 13.62
N PRO A 22 5.61 31.76 13.19
CA PRO A 22 4.22 31.39 13.37
C PRO A 22 3.85 30.15 12.57
N GLY A 23 3.01 29.24 13.15
CA GLY A 23 2.63 27.99 12.53
C GLY A 23 1.22 27.54 12.91
N LYS A 24 0.73 26.50 12.24
CA LYS A 24 -0.57 25.86 12.49
C LYS A 24 -0.34 24.40 12.88
N THR A 25 -1.10 23.92 13.84
CA THR A 25 -1.18 22.49 14.15
C THR A 25 -2.09 21.77 13.16
N PRO A 26 -1.90 20.46 12.94
CA PRO A 26 -2.85 19.68 12.16
C PRO A 26 -4.26 19.74 12.74
N TRP A 27 -5.26 19.62 11.89
CA TRP A 27 -6.64 19.44 12.30
C TRP A 27 -6.81 18.16 13.11
N ARG A 28 -7.74 18.20 14.04
CA ARG A 28 -8.23 17.03 14.78
C ARG A 28 -9.72 16.97 14.66
N THR A 29 -10.25 15.82 14.27
CA THR A 29 -11.68 15.59 14.15
C THR A 29 -12.15 14.60 15.21
N ILE A 30 -13.32 14.85 15.79
CA ILE A 30 -13.97 13.95 16.73
C ILE A 30 -15.40 13.78 16.24
N THR A 31 -15.76 12.55 15.89
CA THR A 31 -17.13 12.18 15.50
C THR A 31 -17.81 11.52 16.68
N VAL A 32 -18.97 12.04 17.07
CA VAL A 32 -19.76 11.55 18.20
C VAL A 32 -21.17 11.23 17.71
N GLY A 33 -21.72 10.10 18.15
CA GLY A 33 -23.08 9.69 17.83
C GLY A 33 -23.69 8.79 18.90
N ARG A 34 -25.02 8.63 18.87
CA ARG A 34 -25.73 7.67 19.72
C ARG A 34 -25.75 6.26 19.15
N THR A 35 -25.35 6.10 17.92
CA THR A 35 -25.24 4.84 17.17
C THR A 35 -23.93 4.83 16.41
N LEU A 36 -23.58 3.71 15.76
CA LEU A 36 -22.38 3.57 14.94
C LEU A 36 -22.50 4.26 13.55
N GLY A 37 -23.74 4.58 13.10
CA GLY A 37 -23.97 5.21 11.80
C GLY A 37 -23.13 6.47 11.57
N PRO A 38 -23.18 7.49 12.44
CA PRO A 38 -22.38 8.71 12.28
C PRO A 38 -20.87 8.49 12.16
N ILE A 39 -20.34 7.39 12.74
CA ILE A 39 -18.92 7.06 12.63
C ILE A 39 -18.56 6.60 11.21
N VAL A 40 -19.43 5.79 10.61
CA VAL A 40 -19.21 5.26 9.24
C VAL A 40 -19.49 6.32 8.18
N GLU A 41 -20.49 7.17 8.42
CA GLU A 41 -20.95 8.17 7.46
C GLU A 41 -20.15 9.48 7.48
N THR A 42 -19.26 9.67 8.48
CA THR A 42 -18.53 10.92 8.63
C THR A 42 -17.57 11.18 7.45
N THR A 43 -17.62 12.39 6.93
CA THR A 43 -16.66 12.91 5.96
C THR A 43 -15.74 13.99 6.55
N ALA A 44 -15.78 14.14 7.89
CA ALA A 44 -15.04 15.21 8.56
C ALA A 44 -13.54 15.22 8.26
N PRO A 45 -12.80 14.09 8.26
CA PRO A 45 -11.38 14.08 7.90
C PRO A 45 -11.10 14.59 6.48
N TRP A 46 -12.02 14.31 5.57
CA TRP A 46 -11.96 14.80 4.19
C TRP A 46 -12.25 16.30 4.11
N ASN A 47 -13.23 16.79 4.85
CA ASN A 47 -13.73 18.17 4.72
C ASN A 47 -12.82 19.23 5.34
N VAL A 48 -11.91 18.85 6.25
CA VAL A 48 -11.00 19.80 6.92
C VAL A 48 -9.66 19.99 6.21
N VAL A 49 -9.42 19.27 5.12
CA VAL A 49 -8.19 19.41 4.32
C VAL A 49 -8.50 19.99 2.95
N GLU A 50 -7.53 20.72 2.38
CA GLU A 50 -7.64 21.26 1.04
C GLU A 50 -6.96 20.34 0.03
N PRO A 51 -7.48 20.26 -1.22
CA PRO A 51 -6.77 19.61 -2.30
C PRO A 51 -5.42 20.29 -2.55
N LEU A 52 -4.33 19.54 -2.54
CA LEU A 52 -3.00 20.06 -2.89
C LEU A 52 -2.68 19.83 -4.37
N TYR A 53 -3.24 18.77 -4.93
CA TYR A 53 -3.10 18.40 -6.34
C TYR A 53 -4.45 18.31 -7.02
N THR A 54 -4.46 18.66 -8.29
CA THR A 54 -5.57 18.37 -9.21
C THR A 54 -5.05 17.45 -10.30
N THR A 55 -5.83 16.47 -10.68
CA THR A 55 -5.48 15.59 -11.78
C THR A 55 -6.62 15.56 -12.81
N SER A 56 -6.26 15.65 -14.09
CA SER A 56 -7.21 15.39 -15.18
C SER A 56 -7.47 13.89 -15.38
N ARG A 57 -6.64 13.05 -14.78
CA ARG A 57 -6.76 11.59 -14.79
C ARG A 57 -7.42 11.16 -13.49
N PRO A 58 -8.63 10.60 -13.51
CA PRO A 58 -9.20 9.99 -12.32
C PRO A 58 -8.31 8.83 -11.86
N ALA A 59 -8.11 8.70 -10.56
CA ALA A 59 -7.51 7.51 -10.00
C ALA A 59 -8.35 6.30 -10.42
N ASN A 60 -7.70 5.24 -10.87
CA ASN A 60 -8.35 3.99 -11.23
C ASN A 60 -7.65 2.83 -10.53
N PRO A 61 -7.95 2.63 -9.24
CA PRO A 61 -7.34 1.53 -8.49
C PRO A 61 -7.65 0.17 -9.11
N GLY A 62 -8.88 -0.03 -9.58
CA GLY A 62 -9.32 -1.26 -10.23
C GLY A 62 -9.19 -2.50 -9.34
N LYS A 63 -9.51 -3.66 -9.92
CA LYS A 63 -9.27 -4.98 -9.32
C LYS A 63 -7.92 -5.51 -9.82
N GLY A 64 -7.24 -6.31 -9.01
CA GLY A 64 -5.95 -6.88 -9.39
C GLY A 64 -5.74 -8.29 -8.87
N THR A 65 -4.74 -8.94 -9.42
CA THR A 65 -4.19 -10.19 -8.89
C THR A 65 -2.90 -9.91 -8.13
N TRP A 66 -2.62 -10.73 -7.13
CA TRP A 66 -1.46 -10.61 -6.26
C TRP A 66 -0.96 -12.01 -5.86
N SER A 67 0.14 -12.45 -6.46
CA SER A 67 0.67 -13.80 -6.26
C SER A 67 1.20 -14.02 -4.84
N TRP A 68 1.84 -13.00 -4.29
CA TRP A 68 2.51 -13.08 -2.99
C TRP A 68 1.55 -13.46 -1.86
N LEU A 69 0.28 -13.08 -1.96
CA LEU A 69 -0.74 -13.34 -0.93
C LEU A 69 -0.79 -14.81 -0.49
N LEU A 70 -0.66 -15.75 -1.42
CA LEU A 70 -0.67 -17.19 -1.12
C LEU A 70 0.64 -17.91 -1.47
N TRP A 71 1.33 -17.43 -2.51
CA TRP A 71 2.50 -18.13 -3.04
C TRP A 71 3.80 -17.56 -2.51
N GLN A 72 3.72 -16.48 -1.74
CA GLN A 72 4.81 -15.80 -1.05
C GLN A 72 5.99 -15.45 -1.98
N ASP A 73 7.17 -15.20 -1.43
CA ASP A 73 8.35 -14.73 -2.15
C ASP A 73 8.77 -15.61 -3.33
N ASN A 74 8.54 -16.92 -3.23
CA ASN A 74 8.86 -17.88 -4.31
C ASN A 74 8.06 -17.64 -5.60
N SER A 75 6.96 -16.89 -5.53
CA SER A 75 6.17 -16.53 -6.69
C SER A 75 6.71 -15.35 -7.47
N ILE A 76 7.68 -14.62 -6.91
CA ILE A 76 8.23 -13.43 -7.55
C ILE A 76 9.31 -13.86 -8.55
N ASN A 77 8.84 -14.38 -9.67
CA ASN A 77 9.62 -14.78 -10.83
C ASN A 77 8.78 -14.55 -12.11
N ALA A 78 9.42 -14.44 -13.26
CA ALA A 78 8.74 -14.08 -14.51
C ALA A 78 7.67 -15.09 -14.94
N GLU A 79 7.89 -16.38 -14.69
CA GLU A 79 6.94 -17.45 -15.08
C GLU A 79 5.63 -17.35 -14.27
N ASP A 80 5.73 -17.28 -12.95
CA ASP A 80 4.55 -17.19 -12.09
C ASP A 80 3.83 -15.85 -12.28
N GLN A 81 4.56 -14.75 -12.44
CA GLN A 81 3.94 -13.45 -12.68
C GLN A 81 3.15 -13.43 -14.00
N ARG A 82 3.59 -14.11 -15.06
CA ARG A 82 2.80 -14.26 -16.29
C ARG A 82 1.48 -14.98 -16.04
N LYS A 83 1.46 -16.02 -15.18
CA LYS A 83 0.22 -16.72 -14.79
C LYS A 83 -0.78 -15.78 -14.11
N PHE A 84 -0.29 -14.86 -13.26
CA PHE A 84 -1.13 -13.88 -12.58
C PHE A 84 -1.58 -12.74 -13.51
N VAL A 85 -0.79 -12.38 -14.50
CA VAL A 85 -1.24 -11.50 -15.60
C VAL A 85 -2.36 -12.17 -16.40
N ASP A 86 -2.20 -13.43 -16.78
CA ASP A 86 -3.21 -14.19 -17.52
C ASP A 86 -4.50 -14.36 -16.70
N LEU A 87 -4.37 -14.61 -15.40
CA LEU A 87 -5.52 -14.67 -14.48
C LEU A 87 -6.24 -13.32 -14.41
N ALA A 88 -5.51 -12.21 -14.26
CA ALA A 88 -6.10 -10.87 -14.25
C ALA A 88 -6.86 -10.60 -15.54
N HIS A 89 -6.26 -10.91 -16.69
CA HIS A 89 -6.90 -10.78 -18.00
C HIS A 89 -8.18 -11.62 -18.10
N ALA A 90 -8.11 -12.90 -17.73
CA ALA A 90 -9.26 -13.82 -17.78
C ALA A 90 -10.42 -13.39 -16.88
N MET A 91 -10.09 -12.80 -15.72
CA MET A 91 -11.06 -12.28 -14.75
C MET A 91 -11.59 -10.89 -15.09
N GLY A 92 -11.08 -10.24 -16.14
CA GLY A 92 -11.40 -8.86 -16.48
C GLY A 92 -10.88 -7.84 -15.45
N TYR A 93 -9.80 -8.18 -14.75
CA TYR A 93 -9.16 -7.29 -13.78
C TYR A 93 -8.19 -6.35 -14.47
N GLN A 94 -8.04 -5.16 -13.90
CA GLN A 94 -7.25 -4.09 -14.49
C GLN A 94 -5.76 -4.19 -14.17
N ASN A 95 -5.41 -4.86 -13.04
CA ASN A 95 -4.08 -4.75 -12.47
C ASN A 95 -3.48 -6.12 -12.12
N VAL A 96 -2.16 -6.18 -12.07
CA VAL A 96 -1.37 -7.21 -11.37
C VAL A 96 -0.38 -6.51 -10.45
N LEU A 97 -0.33 -6.93 -9.17
CA LEU A 97 0.69 -6.48 -8.22
C LEU A 97 1.85 -7.47 -8.21
N ILE A 98 3.03 -6.98 -8.53
CA ILE A 98 4.29 -7.70 -8.44
C ILE A 98 5.02 -7.21 -7.20
N ASP A 99 5.16 -8.08 -6.23
CA ASP A 99 5.61 -7.76 -4.88
C ASP A 99 7.14 -7.72 -4.74
N ASN A 100 7.65 -7.63 -3.51
CA ASN A 100 9.06 -7.53 -3.14
C ASN A 100 9.97 -8.53 -3.90
N TRP A 101 11.27 -8.28 -3.93
CA TRP A 101 12.30 -9.08 -4.62
C TRP A 101 12.25 -9.08 -6.16
N TRP A 102 11.34 -8.35 -6.80
CA TRP A 102 11.27 -8.31 -8.25
C TRP A 102 12.58 -7.79 -8.91
N ASP A 103 13.28 -6.90 -8.22
CA ASP A 103 14.55 -6.32 -8.68
C ASP A 103 15.68 -7.36 -8.74
N LYS A 104 15.69 -8.32 -7.81
CA LYS A 104 16.68 -9.40 -7.75
C LYS A 104 16.28 -10.62 -8.57
N ASN A 105 15.01 -11.02 -8.50
CA ASN A 105 14.55 -12.26 -9.10
C ASN A 105 14.18 -12.13 -10.58
N ILE A 106 13.72 -10.96 -11.00
CA ILE A 106 13.29 -10.68 -12.39
C ILE A 106 14.26 -9.69 -13.05
N GLY A 107 14.68 -8.68 -12.30
CA GLY A 107 15.56 -7.62 -12.80
C GLY A 107 14.83 -6.64 -13.73
N ARG A 108 15.50 -5.54 -14.07
CA ARG A 108 14.89 -4.47 -14.87
C ARG A 108 14.55 -4.89 -16.31
N ASP A 109 15.40 -5.68 -16.95
CA ASP A 109 15.14 -6.14 -18.33
C ASP A 109 13.98 -7.14 -18.37
N GLY A 110 13.97 -8.12 -17.47
CA GLY A 110 12.86 -9.05 -17.34
C GLY A 110 11.56 -8.35 -16.96
N MET A 111 11.63 -7.33 -16.12
CA MET A 111 10.46 -6.51 -15.75
C MET A 111 9.94 -5.72 -16.96
N LYS A 112 10.82 -5.18 -17.82
CA LYS A 112 10.40 -4.53 -19.06
C LYS A 112 9.61 -5.46 -19.98
N GLU A 113 10.08 -6.70 -20.13
CA GLU A 113 9.37 -7.73 -20.90
C GLU A 113 8.01 -8.07 -20.28
N LEU A 114 7.97 -8.24 -18.95
CA LEU A 114 6.76 -8.59 -18.22
C LEU A 114 5.71 -7.47 -18.27
N ILE A 115 6.12 -6.21 -18.13
CA ILE A 115 5.23 -5.04 -18.29
C ILE A 115 4.69 -4.99 -19.74
N GLY A 116 5.55 -5.25 -20.72
CA GLY A 116 5.13 -5.34 -22.14
C GLY A 116 4.10 -6.44 -22.36
N TYR A 117 4.30 -7.61 -21.74
CA TYR A 117 3.36 -8.73 -21.78
C TYR A 117 2.03 -8.36 -21.11
N ALA A 118 2.04 -7.81 -19.90
CA ALA A 118 0.84 -7.38 -19.19
C ALA A 118 0.03 -6.38 -20.02
N ARG A 119 0.71 -5.39 -20.61
CA ARG A 119 0.07 -4.40 -21.49
C ARG A 119 -0.58 -5.02 -22.71
N SER A 120 0.04 -6.04 -23.33
CA SER A 120 -0.55 -6.76 -24.47
C SER A 120 -1.85 -7.49 -24.10
N LYS A 121 -2.04 -7.79 -22.81
CA LYS A 121 -3.26 -8.39 -22.24
C LYS A 121 -4.25 -7.36 -21.70
N GLY A 122 -3.94 -6.07 -21.80
CA GLY A 122 -4.78 -5.00 -21.22
C GLY A 122 -4.70 -4.91 -19.70
N VAL A 123 -3.64 -5.47 -19.07
CA VAL A 123 -3.42 -5.48 -17.63
C VAL A 123 -2.33 -4.49 -17.28
N ASN A 124 -2.57 -3.62 -16.28
CA ASN A 124 -1.58 -2.70 -15.73
C ASN A 124 -0.73 -3.40 -14.67
N VAL A 125 0.50 -2.93 -14.51
CA VAL A 125 1.41 -3.43 -13.47
C VAL A 125 1.50 -2.43 -12.33
N ILE A 126 1.42 -2.94 -11.10
CA ILE A 126 1.73 -2.25 -9.85
C ILE A 126 3.03 -2.87 -9.33
N LEU A 127 4.03 -2.05 -8.99
CA LEU A 127 5.32 -2.54 -8.47
C LEU A 127 5.49 -2.18 -7.01
N TRP A 128 6.01 -3.13 -6.26
CA TRP A 128 6.33 -2.97 -4.85
C TRP A 128 7.69 -2.27 -4.64
N TYR A 129 7.77 -1.44 -3.61
CA TYR A 129 8.97 -0.79 -3.10
C TYR A 129 8.95 -0.73 -1.58
N SER A 130 10.11 -0.86 -0.93
CA SER A 130 10.26 -0.43 0.45
C SER A 130 10.32 1.10 0.51
N SER A 131 9.67 1.68 1.53
CA SER A 131 9.80 3.11 1.83
C SER A 131 11.17 3.46 2.39
N SER A 132 11.85 2.46 2.96
CA SER A 132 13.03 2.63 3.80
C SER A 132 14.33 2.76 3.00
N GLY A 133 15.26 3.45 3.64
CA GLY A 133 16.63 3.56 3.23
C GLY A 133 17.56 2.77 4.16
N TYR A 134 18.81 3.22 4.25
CA TYR A 134 19.88 2.57 5.02
C TYR A 134 19.60 2.44 6.54
N TRP A 135 18.62 3.15 7.06
CA TRP A 135 18.25 3.13 8.48
C TRP A 135 17.31 1.98 8.86
N ASN A 136 16.91 1.14 7.92
CA ASN A 136 15.97 0.05 8.17
C ASN A 136 16.59 -1.28 7.73
N ASP A 137 16.55 -2.27 8.63
CA ASP A 137 17.16 -3.58 8.45
C ASP A 137 16.29 -4.57 7.66
N ILE A 138 15.26 -4.07 6.97
CA ILE A 138 14.37 -4.89 6.15
C ILE A 138 15.16 -5.44 4.95
N GLU A 139 15.07 -6.76 4.77
CA GLU A 139 15.77 -7.47 3.69
C GLU A 139 15.06 -7.34 2.33
N GLN A 140 13.75 -7.15 2.34
CA GLN A 140 12.92 -7.06 1.15
C GLN A 140 13.32 -5.85 0.31
N SER A 141 13.53 -6.08 -0.99
CA SER A 141 13.92 -5.04 -1.94
C SER A 141 12.89 -4.89 -3.08
N PRO A 142 12.89 -3.77 -3.81
CA PRO A 142 13.86 -2.67 -3.83
C PRO A 142 13.83 -1.77 -2.58
N VAL A 143 15.02 -1.47 -2.06
CA VAL A 143 15.25 -0.50 -0.98
C VAL A 143 16.07 0.69 -1.48
N ASN A 144 16.15 1.78 -0.72
CA ASN A 144 16.92 2.98 -1.05
C ASN A 144 16.47 3.69 -2.34
N HIS A 145 15.22 3.47 -2.76
CA HIS A 145 14.64 4.13 -3.92
C HIS A 145 13.63 5.21 -3.55
N MET A 146 12.85 5.02 -2.46
CA MET A 146 11.77 5.94 -2.08
C MET A 146 12.18 6.98 -1.05
N ASP A 147 13.23 6.74 -0.29
CA ASP A 147 13.71 7.58 0.81
C ASP A 147 14.35 8.90 0.35
N ARG A 148 15.05 8.90 -0.78
CA ARG A 148 15.82 10.06 -1.26
C ARG A 148 15.19 10.68 -2.49
N PRO A 149 14.90 12.01 -2.49
CA PRO A 149 14.16 12.66 -3.57
C PRO A 149 14.75 12.46 -4.96
N ILE A 150 16.08 12.60 -5.12
CA ILE A 150 16.74 12.46 -6.43
C ILE A 150 16.63 11.03 -6.96
N VAL A 151 16.78 10.03 -6.09
CA VAL A 151 16.69 8.61 -6.48
C VAL A 151 15.24 8.27 -6.80
N ARG A 152 14.31 8.69 -5.93
CA ARG A 152 12.87 8.48 -6.09
C ARG A 152 12.35 9.04 -7.42
N LYS A 153 12.70 10.27 -7.75
CA LYS A 153 12.27 10.90 -9.02
C LYS A 153 12.85 10.20 -10.25
N LYS A 154 14.10 9.74 -10.20
CA LYS A 154 14.66 8.92 -11.28
C LYS A 154 13.94 7.59 -11.44
N GLU A 155 13.61 6.95 -10.33
CA GLU A 155 12.85 5.70 -10.33
C GLU A 155 11.43 5.91 -10.88
N MET A 156 10.73 6.93 -10.42
CA MET A 156 9.38 7.26 -10.89
C MET A 156 9.37 7.65 -12.38
N ALA A 157 10.40 8.31 -12.89
CA ALA A 157 10.57 8.58 -14.31
C ALA A 157 10.68 7.27 -15.11
N TRP A 158 11.51 6.33 -14.64
CA TRP A 158 11.64 5.01 -15.26
C TRP A 158 10.31 4.24 -15.25
N LEU A 159 9.60 4.23 -14.11
CA LEU A 159 8.27 3.59 -13.99
C LEU A 159 7.25 4.15 -14.98
N ARG A 160 7.15 5.48 -15.07
CA ARG A 160 6.31 6.17 -16.04
C ARG A 160 6.64 5.75 -17.47
N ASP A 161 7.93 5.78 -17.83
CA ASP A 161 8.41 5.49 -19.19
C ASP A 161 8.17 4.02 -19.57
N MET A 162 8.20 3.12 -18.59
CA MET A 162 7.82 1.72 -18.76
C MET A 162 6.30 1.50 -18.86
N GLY A 163 5.49 2.48 -18.44
CA GLY A 163 4.03 2.40 -18.45
C GLY A 163 3.43 1.75 -17.21
N VAL A 164 4.19 1.68 -16.11
CA VAL A 164 3.66 1.30 -14.79
C VAL A 164 2.62 2.33 -14.35
N LYS A 165 1.55 1.89 -13.69
CA LYS A 165 0.43 2.77 -13.31
C LYS A 165 0.40 3.11 -11.83
N ALA A 166 0.90 2.23 -11.00
CA ALA A 166 0.90 2.43 -9.56
C ALA A 166 2.12 1.79 -8.90
N ILE A 167 2.40 2.24 -7.69
CA ILE A 167 3.39 1.64 -6.80
C ILE A 167 2.74 1.27 -5.47
N LYS A 168 3.12 0.11 -4.92
CA LYS A 168 2.91 -0.25 -3.52
C LYS A 168 4.17 0.13 -2.76
N VAL A 169 4.06 1.00 -1.77
CA VAL A 169 5.19 1.40 -0.93
C VAL A 169 4.96 0.92 0.49
N ASP A 170 5.90 0.15 1.01
CA ASP A 170 5.74 -0.65 2.22
C ASP A 170 6.79 -0.33 3.29
N PHE A 171 6.59 -0.83 4.51
CA PHE A 171 7.53 -0.83 5.61
C PHE A 171 7.94 0.56 6.12
N PHE A 172 6.96 1.42 6.38
CA PHE A 172 7.22 2.70 7.03
C PHE A 172 7.61 2.51 8.51
N GLY A 173 8.66 3.21 8.93
CA GLY A 173 9.31 3.02 10.22
C GLY A 173 8.69 3.77 11.39
N GLY A 174 7.36 3.86 11.48
CA GLY A 174 6.67 4.52 12.59
C GLY A 174 6.06 5.88 12.25
N ASP A 175 5.77 6.69 13.26
CA ASP A 175 4.99 7.95 13.15
C ASP A 175 5.82 9.22 13.43
N LYS A 176 7.14 9.15 13.39
CA LYS A 176 8.00 10.33 13.51
C LYS A 176 7.72 11.34 12.39
N GLN A 177 8.02 12.60 12.63
CA GLN A 177 7.75 13.68 11.67
C GLN A 177 8.45 13.47 10.32
N GLU A 178 9.64 12.90 10.33
CA GLU A 178 10.39 12.52 9.12
C GLU A 178 9.63 11.46 8.30
N THR A 179 9.07 10.47 8.96
CA THR A 179 8.24 9.44 8.31
C THR A 179 6.97 10.06 7.72
N MET A 180 6.31 10.94 8.45
CA MET A 180 5.12 11.65 7.96
C MET A 180 5.42 12.50 6.73
N ARG A 181 6.57 13.19 6.68
CA ARG A 181 7.02 13.92 5.49
C ARG A 181 7.30 12.99 4.32
N LEU A 182 7.88 11.81 4.58
CA LEU A 182 8.17 10.84 3.53
C LEU A 182 6.90 10.35 2.82
N TYR A 183 5.79 10.13 3.55
CA TYR A 183 4.50 9.82 2.93
C TYR A 183 4.08 10.91 1.93
N GLU A 184 4.09 12.16 2.36
CA GLU A 184 3.67 13.30 1.53
C GLU A 184 4.62 13.55 0.36
N ASP A 185 5.92 13.40 0.57
CA ASP A 185 6.94 13.49 -0.47
C ASP A 185 6.74 12.43 -1.57
N ILE A 186 6.45 11.18 -1.17
CA ILE A 186 6.19 10.09 -2.12
C ILE A 186 4.91 10.39 -2.91
N LEU A 187 3.83 10.82 -2.25
CA LEU A 187 2.58 11.16 -2.91
C LEU A 187 2.74 12.31 -3.91
N SER A 188 3.43 13.36 -3.49
CA SER A 188 3.71 14.54 -4.31
C SER A 188 4.53 14.17 -5.55
N ASP A 189 5.66 13.50 -5.35
CA ASP A 189 6.51 13.09 -6.47
C ASP A 189 5.78 12.11 -7.40
N ALA A 190 5.06 11.14 -6.87
CA ALA A 190 4.28 10.20 -7.67
C ALA A 190 3.19 10.89 -8.51
N ALA A 191 2.53 11.93 -7.97
CA ALA A 191 1.57 12.74 -8.71
C ALA A 191 2.21 13.42 -9.93
N ASP A 192 3.42 13.98 -9.77
CA ASP A 192 4.16 14.61 -10.86
C ASP A 192 4.51 13.64 -11.99
N TYR A 193 4.70 12.35 -11.67
CA TYR A 193 4.98 11.30 -12.65
C TYR A 193 3.75 10.51 -13.11
N GLY A 194 2.57 10.86 -12.64
CA GLY A 194 1.31 10.21 -13.03
C GLY A 194 1.16 8.78 -12.50
N LEU A 195 1.72 8.50 -11.32
CA LEU A 195 1.65 7.22 -10.63
C LEU A 195 0.64 7.27 -9.49
N ASP A 196 -0.19 6.25 -9.38
CA ASP A 196 -1.01 6.01 -8.20
C ASP A 196 -0.17 5.32 -7.11
N VAL A 197 -0.56 5.51 -5.85
CA VAL A 197 0.21 5.01 -4.69
C VAL A 197 -0.70 4.25 -3.74
N ILE A 198 -0.23 3.06 -3.31
CA ILE A 198 -0.80 2.26 -2.25
C ILE A 198 0.24 2.15 -1.14
N PHE A 199 -0.14 2.43 0.10
CA PHE A 199 0.75 2.29 1.25
C PHE A 199 0.45 1.01 2.04
N HIS A 200 1.52 0.29 2.38
CA HIS A 200 1.53 -0.84 3.30
C HIS A 200 2.52 -0.61 4.45
N GLY A 201 2.44 -1.42 5.51
CA GLY A 201 3.23 -1.21 6.71
C GLY A 201 3.18 0.26 7.17
N CYS A 202 2.00 0.84 7.21
CA CYS A 202 1.82 2.29 7.19
C CYS A 202 0.91 2.78 8.32
N THR A 203 0.89 4.10 8.53
CA THR A 203 -0.05 4.75 9.45
C THR A 203 -1.45 4.88 8.85
N LEU A 204 -2.44 5.21 9.69
CA LEU A 204 -3.81 5.51 9.27
C LEU A 204 -3.86 6.69 8.29
N PRO A 205 -4.81 6.70 7.33
CA PRO A 205 -5.06 7.87 6.48
C PRO A 205 -5.31 9.14 7.29
N ARG A 206 -4.91 10.27 6.70
CA ARG A 206 -4.98 11.59 7.34
C ARG A 206 -5.59 12.66 6.43
N GLY A 207 -6.60 12.27 5.63
CA GLY A 207 -7.21 13.12 4.61
C GLY A 207 -6.38 13.19 3.32
N TRP A 208 -5.37 12.33 3.16
CA TRP A 208 -4.49 12.33 2.00
C TRP A 208 -5.22 12.02 0.69
N GLU A 209 -6.29 11.25 0.73
CA GLU A 209 -7.12 10.94 -0.44
C GLU A 209 -7.75 12.19 -1.08
N ARG A 210 -7.92 13.28 -0.32
CA ARG A 210 -8.33 14.57 -0.86
C ARG A 210 -7.15 15.44 -1.26
N MET A 211 -6.07 15.42 -0.46
CA MET A 211 -4.87 16.22 -0.71
C MET A 211 -4.16 15.75 -1.97
N TYR A 212 -4.08 14.43 -2.15
CA TYR A 212 -3.34 13.74 -3.23
C TYR A 212 -4.26 12.74 -3.94
N PRO A 213 -4.87 13.11 -5.08
CA PRO A 213 -5.82 12.22 -5.78
C PRO A 213 -5.21 10.90 -6.29
N ASN A 214 -3.90 10.80 -6.31
CA ASN A 214 -3.16 9.59 -6.64
C ASN A 214 -2.94 8.64 -5.44
N TYR A 215 -3.39 9.00 -4.23
CA TYR A 215 -3.43 8.11 -3.08
C TYR A 215 -4.66 7.22 -3.19
N VAL A 216 -4.49 5.96 -3.59
CA VAL A 216 -5.59 5.07 -3.97
C VAL A 216 -5.81 3.89 -3.04
N GLY A 217 -4.94 3.69 -2.07
CA GLY A 217 -5.07 2.63 -1.08
C GLY A 217 -4.12 2.78 0.09
N SER A 218 -4.51 2.18 1.21
CA SER A 218 -3.68 2.09 2.42
C SER A 218 -4.12 0.91 3.25
N GLU A 219 -3.16 0.11 3.70
CA GLU A 219 -3.43 -1.01 4.58
C GLU A 219 -3.81 -0.53 5.99
N ALA A 220 -2.83 -0.26 6.83
CA ALA A 220 -2.97 0.15 8.24
C ALA A 220 -4.05 -0.64 9.02
N VAL A 221 -4.10 -1.95 8.79
CA VAL A 221 -5.09 -2.88 9.36
C VAL A 221 -4.50 -4.31 9.32
N LEU A 222 -4.99 -5.22 10.14
CA LEU A 222 -4.75 -6.64 9.95
C LEU A 222 -5.56 -7.11 8.73
N ALA A 223 -4.90 -7.11 7.59
CA ALA A 223 -5.49 -7.39 6.29
C ALA A 223 -5.51 -8.90 5.98
N SER A 224 -6.07 -9.27 4.85
CA SER A 224 -6.16 -10.69 4.44
C SER A 224 -4.78 -11.35 4.24
N GLU A 225 -3.72 -10.57 4.02
CA GLU A 225 -2.36 -11.10 3.96
C GLU A 225 -1.91 -11.74 5.29
N ASN A 226 -2.41 -11.26 6.43
CA ASN A 226 -2.06 -11.80 7.73
C ASN A 226 -2.56 -13.24 7.94
N LEU A 227 -3.56 -13.66 7.18
CA LEU A 227 -4.14 -14.98 7.29
C LEU A 227 -3.13 -16.11 7.02
N VAL A 228 -2.12 -15.86 6.20
CA VAL A 228 -1.10 -16.87 5.87
C VAL A 228 -0.05 -17.04 6.96
N PHE A 229 0.07 -16.09 7.89
CA PHE A 229 1.14 -16.13 8.89
C PHE A 229 0.79 -16.96 10.11
N GLU A 230 -0.42 -16.80 10.66
CA GLU A 230 -0.80 -17.50 11.88
C GLU A 230 -2.29 -17.89 11.86
N GLN A 231 -2.61 -19.09 12.37
CA GLN A 231 -3.98 -19.60 12.42
C GLN A 231 -4.95 -18.68 13.18
N LYS A 232 -4.47 -17.97 14.24
CA LYS A 232 -5.30 -17.03 14.99
C LYS A 232 -5.90 -15.93 14.11
N PHE A 233 -5.21 -15.50 13.05
CA PHE A 233 -5.76 -14.48 12.14
C PHE A 233 -6.90 -15.04 11.31
N CYS A 234 -6.81 -16.29 10.84
CA CYS A 234 -7.94 -16.95 10.20
C CYS A 234 -9.14 -17.13 11.14
N ASP A 235 -8.87 -17.52 12.38
CA ASP A 235 -9.93 -17.74 13.38
C ASP A 235 -10.67 -16.44 13.76
N MET A 236 -10.00 -15.29 13.62
CA MET A 236 -10.53 -13.97 13.96
C MET A 236 -11.00 -13.15 12.76
N GLU A 237 -10.81 -13.64 11.52
CA GLU A 237 -11.06 -12.89 10.29
C GLU A 237 -12.48 -12.30 10.24
N ALA A 238 -13.49 -13.13 10.45
CA ALA A 238 -14.89 -12.72 10.38
C ALA A 238 -15.23 -11.65 11.44
N PHE A 239 -14.72 -11.81 12.65
CA PHE A 239 -14.89 -10.81 13.71
C PHE A 239 -14.22 -9.49 13.36
N HIS A 240 -12.97 -9.51 12.92
CA HIS A 240 -12.25 -8.31 12.52
C HIS A 240 -12.95 -7.59 11.37
N ALA A 241 -13.45 -8.32 10.38
CA ALA A 241 -14.19 -7.73 9.26
C ALA A 241 -15.43 -6.94 9.71
N THR A 242 -16.09 -7.36 10.81
CA THR A 242 -17.22 -6.61 11.36
C THR A 242 -16.82 -5.32 12.07
N LEU A 243 -15.56 -5.20 12.50
CA LEU A 243 -15.06 -4.02 13.20
C LEU A 243 -14.50 -2.96 12.23
N HIS A 244 -13.89 -3.38 11.12
CA HIS A 244 -13.15 -2.49 10.22
C HIS A 244 -13.95 -1.28 9.72
N PRO A 245 -15.26 -1.37 9.40
CA PRO A 245 -16.06 -0.20 9.01
C PRO A 245 -16.06 0.92 10.05
N PHE A 246 -15.96 0.56 11.31
CA PHE A 246 -16.09 1.51 12.43
C PHE A 246 -14.76 2.00 12.98
N ILE A 247 -13.72 1.17 12.92
CA ILE A 247 -12.43 1.51 13.54
C ILE A 247 -11.36 1.88 12.51
N ARG A 248 -11.42 1.37 11.29
CA ARG A 248 -10.40 1.60 10.27
C ARG A 248 -10.90 2.45 9.10
N ASN A 249 -12.02 2.09 8.49
CA ASN A 249 -12.58 2.84 7.35
C ASN A 249 -13.05 4.23 7.73
N ALA A 250 -13.44 4.44 9.00
CA ALA A 250 -13.78 5.76 9.50
C ALA A 250 -12.60 6.76 9.44
N ALA A 251 -11.35 6.27 9.35
CA ALA A 251 -10.18 7.10 9.17
C ALA A 251 -9.89 7.47 7.71
N GLY A 252 -10.44 6.72 6.75
CA GLY A 252 -10.27 6.93 5.32
C GLY A 252 -10.16 5.63 4.52
N ILE A 253 -9.71 5.73 3.28
CA ILE A 253 -9.57 4.62 2.34
C ILE A 253 -8.78 3.44 2.93
N MET A 254 -9.24 2.22 2.67
CA MET A 254 -8.60 1.00 3.15
C MET A 254 -8.34 0.03 1.98
N GLU A 255 -7.14 -0.50 1.94
CA GLU A 255 -6.79 -1.67 1.15
C GLU A 255 -6.72 -2.87 2.11
N TYR A 256 -7.66 -3.81 1.95
CA TYR A 256 -7.77 -4.97 2.84
C TYR A 256 -6.99 -6.18 2.30
N GLY A 257 -6.47 -6.09 1.10
CA GLY A 257 -5.82 -7.17 0.40
C GLY A 257 -6.78 -8.01 -0.45
N GLY A 258 -6.37 -9.22 -0.78
CA GLY A 258 -7.08 -10.05 -1.75
C GLY A 258 -8.23 -10.86 -1.18
N THR A 259 -9.15 -11.22 -2.06
CA THR A 259 -10.09 -12.32 -1.82
C THR A 259 -9.37 -13.64 -2.07
N VAL A 260 -9.33 -14.49 -1.06
CA VAL A 260 -8.70 -15.80 -1.13
C VAL A 260 -9.78 -16.87 -1.23
N LEU A 261 -9.70 -17.70 -2.26
CA LEU A 261 -10.66 -18.79 -2.49
C LEU A 261 -10.15 -20.16 -1.99
N ASN A 262 -8.89 -20.24 -1.61
CA ASN A 262 -8.28 -21.45 -1.09
C ASN A 262 -8.78 -21.73 0.33
N HIS A 263 -9.03 -22.98 0.64
CA HIS A 263 -9.33 -23.44 2.00
C HIS A 263 -8.06 -23.48 2.84
N ARG A 264 -6.98 -24.02 2.28
CA ARG A 264 -5.64 -23.97 2.84
C ARG A 264 -4.85 -22.84 2.22
N LEU A 265 -4.17 -22.06 3.06
CA LEU A 265 -3.56 -20.80 2.63
C LEU A 265 -2.08 -20.99 2.25
N ASN A 266 -1.87 -21.82 1.25
CA ASN A 266 -0.59 -21.99 0.58
C ASN A 266 -0.79 -22.22 -0.92
N ARG A 267 0.32 -22.30 -1.66
CA ARG A 267 0.31 -22.48 -3.12
C ARG A 267 -0.42 -23.76 -3.57
N GLY A 268 -0.26 -24.85 -2.83
CA GLY A 268 -0.84 -26.15 -3.15
C GLY A 268 -2.28 -26.35 -2.69
N ASN A 269 -2.80 -25.43 -1.86
CA ASN A 269 -4.09 -25.60 -1.16
C ASN A 269 -4.14 -26.89 -0.30
N ASP A 270 -3.00 -27.32 0.22
CA ASP A 270 -2.79 -28.58 0.94
C ASP A 270 -2.14 -28.42 2.32
N GLY A 271 -1.69 -27.21 2.65
CA GLY A 271 -1.00 -26.88 3.90
C GLY A 271 -1.18 -25.44 4.33
N GLY A 272 -0.32 -24.98 5.27
CA GLY A 272 -0.42 -23.66 5.85
C GLY A 272 -1.60 -23.49 6.80
N THR A 273 -2.00 -22.25 7.03
CA THR A 273 -3.19 -21.92 7.82
C THR A 273 -4.48 -22.32 7.10
N GLU A 274 -5.56 -22.42 7.84
CA GLU A 274 -6.85 -22.89 7.33
C GLU A 274 -7.93 -21.84 7.60
N ARG A 275 -8.59 -21.37 6.53
CA ARG A 275 -9.81 -20.57 6.69
C ARG A 275 -10.95 -21.48 7.14
N ARG A 276 -11.49 -21.16 8.30
CA ARG A 276 -12.70 -21.82 8.77
C ARG A 276 -13.90 -21.10 8.16
N THR A 277 -14.58 -21.79 7.25
CA THR A 277 -15.91 -21.34 6.82
C THR A 277 -16.84 -21.47 8.02
N GLY A 278 -17.22 -20.33 8.59
CA GLY A 278 -18.30 -20.28 9.58
C GLY A 278 -19.64 -20.44 8.93
#